data_f23b48497d1e4359ffad88957fd2efdd
#
_entry.id   f23b48497d1e4359ffad88957fd2efdd
#
_cell.length_a   1.000
_cell.length_b   1.000
_cell.length_c   1.000
_cell.angle_alpha   90.00
_cell.angle_beta   90.00
_cell.angle_gamma   90.00
#
_symmetry.space_group_name_H-M   'P 1'
#
loop_
_entity.id
_entity.type
_entity.pdbx_description
1 polymer ?
#
loop_
_entity_poly.entity_id
_entity_poly.type
_entity_poly.pdbx_seq_one_letter_code
_entity_poly.pdbx_strand_id
1 'polypeptide(L)'
;MQFPKDFLWGTATSSYQIEGAVNEDGKGKSIWDVFTHAPGTVKDRSNGDVAIDHYHRFREDIRLMAKMGIRNYRFSISWGRILPDGTGAVNEKGLAFYSELVDCLLENGIRPFCTLYHWDLPYALHLRGGWLSPDMPEWFANYTTIVADALGDRVKDFITINEPQCIIGSGYALGVHAPGLKCCAADIVRAAHHLML
;
A
#
# COMPACT_ATOMS: atom_id res chain seq x y z
N MET A 1 24.92 2.50 -24.61
CA MET A 1 24.94 2.32 -23.13
C MET A 1 24.29 0.97 -22.86
N GLN A 2 24.93 0.05 -22.14
CA GLN A 2 24.37 -1.26 -21.79
C GLN A 2 24.16 -1.29 -20.28
N PHE A 3 23.03 -1.86 -19.82
CA PHE A 3 22.81 -2.11 -18.40
C PHE A 3 23.70 -3.27 -17.93
N PRO A 4 24.09 -3.31 -16.64
CA PRO A 4 24.75 -4.48 -16.05
C PRO A 4 23.95 -5.77 -16.31
N LYS A 5 24.65 -6.92 -16.38
CA LYS A 5 23.98 -8.21 -16.64
C LYS A 5 23.01 -8.64 -15.54
N ASP A 6 23.24 -8.19 -14.32
CA ASP A 6 22.45 -8.42 -13.11
C ASP A 6 21.41 -7.34 -12.84
N PHE A 7 21.20 -6.40 -13.77
CA PHE A 7 20.17 -5.37 -13.64
C PHE A 7 18.77 -5.99 -13.64
N LEU A 8 17.98 -5.67 -12.62
CA LEU A 8 16.64 -6.24 -12.43
C LEU A 8 15.60 -5.40 -13.17
N TRP A 9 15.07 -5.94 -14.25
CA TRP A 9 13.91 -5.37 -14.96
C TRP A 9 12.62 -5.90 -14.34
N GLY A 10 11.61 -5.04 -14.15
CA GLY A 10 10.35 -5.42 -13.55
C GLY A 10 9.23 -4.43 -13.80
N THR A 11 8.09 -4.71 -13.23
CA THR A 11 6.91 -3.84 -13.21
C THR A 11 6.50 -3.54 -11.78
N ALA A 12 5.73 -2.46 -11.59
CA ALA A 12 5.29 -2.03 -10.28
C ALA A 12 3.82 -1.62 -10.29
N THR A 13 3.13 -1.89 -9.18
CA THR A 13 1.77 -1.44 -8.89
C THR A 13 1.63 -1.00 -7.45
N SER A 14 0.46 -0.45 -7.08
CA SER A 14 0.09 -0.27 -5.68
C SER A 14 -1.31 -0.80 -5.40
N SER A 15 -1.55 -1.24 -4.16
CA SER A 15 -2.80 -1.87 -3.72
C SER A 15 -4.05 -1.07 -4.11
N TYR A 16 -4.09 0.21 -3.72
CA TYR A 16 -5.25 1.07 -4.00
C TYR A 16 -5.53 1.25 -5.50
N GLN A 17 -4.48 1.26 -6.33
CA GLN A 17 -4.61 1.50 -7.76
C GLN A 17 -5.17 0.32 -8.54
N ILE A 18 -5.03 -0.91 -8.01
CA ILE A 18 -5.35 -2.11 -8.79
C ILE A 18 -6.31 -3.10 -8.11
N GLU A 19 -6.30 -3.20 -6.78
CA GLU A 19 -6.98 -4.31 -6.08
C GLU A 19 -8.49 -4.28 -6.21
N GLY A 20 -9.12 -3.14 -5.94
CA GLY A 20 -10.57 -3.11 -5.75
C GLY A 20 -11.00 -3.81 -4.47
N ALA A 21 -12.18 -4.46 -4.49
CA ALA A 21 -12.71 -5.25 -3.36
C ALA A 21 -12.70 -4.49 -2.02
N VAL A 22 -13.06 -3.20 -2.05
CA VAL A 22 -12.86 -2.28 -0.92
C VAL A 22 -13.70 -2.60 0.31
N ASN A 23 -14.79 -3.35 0.15
CA ASN A 23 -15.70 -3.74 1.23
C ASN A 23 -15.70 -5.26 1.48
N GLU A 24 -14.73 -5.99 0.92
CA GLU A 24 -14.71 -7.44 0.98
C GLU A 24 -13.72 -7.95 2.03
N ASP A 25 -14.02 -9.15 2.52
CA ASP A 25 -13.17 -9.93 3.43
C ASP A 25 -12.64 -9.14 4.64
N GLY A 26 -13.45 -8.21 5.14
CA GLY A 26 -13.15 -7.46 6.36
C GLY A 26 -12.11 -6.33 6.19
N LYS A 27 -11.83 -5.91 4.95
CA LYS A 27 -10.94 -4.76 4.71
C LYS A 27 -11.46 -3.50 5.38
N GLY A 28 -10.63 -2.83 6.17
CA GLY A 28 -10.90 -1.49 6.70
C GLY A 28 -10.70 -0.40 5.63
N LYS A 29 -11.43 0.70 5.77
CA LYS A 29 -11.27 1.84 4.86
C LYS A 29 -9.90 2.48 5.01
N SER A 30 -9.30 2.88 3.89
CA SER A 30 -8.14 3.75 3.84
C SER A 30 -8.51 5.22 3.69
N ILE A 31 -7.54 6.11 3.89
CA ILE A 31 -7.72 7.54 3.60
C ILE A 31 -8.08 7.79 2.14
N TRP A 32 -7.62 6.95 1.20
CA TRP A 32 -7.95 7.06 -0.22
C TRP A 32 -9.39 6.65 -0.51
N ASP A 33 -9.91 5.61 0.16
CA ASP A 33 -11.32 5.21 0.04
C ASP A 33 -12.25 6.37 0.42
N VAL A 34 -11.89 7.13 1.46
CA VAL A 34 -12.68 8.29 1.90
C VAL A 34 -12.47 9.50 1.00
N PHE A 35 -11.21 9.80 0.65
CA PHE A 35 -10.86 10.97 -0.14
C PHE A 35 -11.51 10.96 -1.53
N THR A 36 -11.46 9.84 -2.24
CA THR A 36 -12.01 9.76 -3.61
C THR A 36 -13.54 9.82 -3.67
N HIS A 37 -14.22 9.52 -2.57
CA HIS A 37 -15.68 9.68 -2.46
C HIS A 37 -16.11 11.08 -2.02
N ALA A 38 -15.18 11.91 -1.54
CA ALA A 38 -15.49 13.29 -1.17
C ALA A 38 -15.74 14.14 -2.43
N PRO A 39 -16.82 14.96 -2.47
CA PRO A 39 -17.10 15.79 -3.63
C PRO A 39 -15.95 16.76 -3.96
N GLY A 40 -15.55 16.77 -5.23
CA GLY A 40 -14.55 17.73 -5.76
C GLY A 40 -13.09 17.33 -5.56
N THR A 41 -12.80 16.19 -4.96
CA THR A 41 -11.41 15.69 -4.77
C THR A 41 -10.86 15.05 -6.04
N VAL A 42 -11.71 14.33 -6.78
CA VAL A 42 -11.36 13.69 -8.06
C VAL A 42 -12.21 14.29 -9.18
N LYS A 43 -11.54 14.78 -10.23
CA LYS A 43 -12.20 15.57 -11.31
C LYS A 43 -13.31 14.80 -12.03
N ASP A 44 -13.07 13.54 -12.35
CA ASP A 44 -14.01 12.66 -13.05
C ASP A 44 -14.81 11.73 -12.11
N ARG A 45 -14.64 11.91 -10.78
CA ARG A 45 -15.25 11.10 -9.73
C ARG A 45 -14.87 9.61 -9.76
N SER A 46 -13.79 9.25 -10.44
CA SER A 46 -13.26 7.90 -10.38
C SER A 46 -12.75 7.57 -8.94
N ASN A 47 -12.81 6.30 -8.60
CA ASN A 47 -12.36 5.79 -7.30
C ASN A 47 -11.72 4.41 -7.47
N GLY A 48 -11.19 3.87 -6.37
CA GLY A 48 -10.52 2.57 -6.36
C GLY A 48 -11.41 1.38 -6.01
N ASP A 49 -12.74 1.54 -5.97
CA ASP A 49 -13.65 0.50 -5.44
C ASP A 49 -13.55 -0.82 -6.19
N VAL A 50 -13.39 -0.74 -7.49
CA VAL A 50 -13.21 -1.91 -8.38
C VAL A 50 -11.81 -1.92 -8.99
N ALA A 51 -11.30 -0.74 -9.40
CA ALA A 51 -10.01 -0.59 -10.09
C ALA A 51 -9.91 -1.54 -11.29
N ILE A 52 -8.88 -2.41 -11.33
CA ILE A 52 -8.80 -3.49 -12.32
C ILE A 52 -9.18 -4.87 -11.74
N ASP A 53 -9.75 -4.86 -10.54
CA ASP A 53 -10.22 -6.06 -9.85
C ASP A 53 -9.11 -7.10 -9.60
N HIS A 54 -7.90 -6.61 -9.32
CA HIS A 54 -6.73 -7.48 -9.09
C HIS A 54 -6.94 -8.42 -7.90
N TYR A 55 -7.70 -8.01 -6.90
CA TYR A 55 -8.03 -8.85 -5.74
C TYR A 55 -8.58 -10.22 -6.14
N HIS A 56 -9.48 -10.26 -7.13
CA HIS A 56 -10.05 -11.51 -7.64
C HIS A 56 -9.25 -12.09 -8.82
N ARG A 57 -8.54 -11.24 -9.58
CA ARG A 57 -7.92 -11.60 -10.85
C ARG A 57 -6.39 -11.75 -10.78
N PHE A 58 -5.77 -11.64 -9.61
CA PHE A 58 -4.31 -11.64 -9.48
C PHE A 58 -3.62 -12.83 -10.14
N ARG A 59 -4.27 -14.01 -10.13
CA ARG A 59 -3.71 -15.19 -10.80
C ARG A 59 -3.66 -15.06 -12.32
N GLU A 60 -4.64 -14.37 -12.93
CA GLU A 60 -4.65 -14.08 -14.37
C GLU A 60 -3.58 -13.05 -14.68
N ASP A 61 -3.51 -11.98 -13.90
CA ASP A 61 -2.56 -10.89 -14.06
C ASP A 61 -1.11 -11.39 -13.93
N ILE A 62 -0.83 -12.25 -12.95
CA ILE A 62 0.50 -12.86 -12.76
C ILE A 62 0.88 -13.75 -13.95
N ARG A 63 -0.06 -14.57 -14.45
CA ARG A 63 0.19 -15.38 -15.65
C ARG A 63 0.45 -14.51 -16.88
N LEU A 64 -0.23 -13.37 -16.99
CA LEU A 64 0.02 -12.41 -18.07
C LEU A 64 1.43 -11.82 -17.95
N MET A 65 1.85 -11.39 -16.76
CA MET A 65 3.21 -10.90 -16.51
C MET A 65 4.26 -11.96 -16.88
N ALA A 66 4.05 -13.22 -16.49
CA ALA A 66 4.95 -14.32 -16.83
C ALA A 66 5.06 -14.54 -18.36
N LYS A 67 3.93 -14.50 -19.09
CA LYS A 67 3.90 -14.57 -20.56
C LYS A 67 4.64 -13.41 -21.22
N MET A 68 4.61 -12.21 -20.63
CA MET A 68 5.34 -11.04 -21.09
C MET A 68 6.85 -11.10 -20.77
N GLY A 69 7.30 -12.12 -20.04
CA GLY A 69 8.69 -12.26 -19.65
C GLY A 69 9.10 -11.43 -18.44
N ILE A 70 8.15 -10.87 -17.70
CA ILE A 70 8.41 -10.13 -16.46
C ILE A 70 8.95 -11.11 -15.41
N ARG A 71 10.06 -10.75 -14.76
CA ARG A 71 10.74 -11.59 -13.76
C ARG A 71 10.78 -10.97 -12.37
N ASN A 72 10.46 -9.69 -12.24
CA ASN A 72 10.41 -8.98 -10.97
C ASN A 72 9.14 -8.15 -10.93
N TYR A 73 8.42 -8.24 -9.83
CA TYR A 73 7.18 -7.50 -9.64
C TYR A 73 7.15 -6.84 -8.27
N ARG A 74 7.00 -5.52 -8.26
CA ARG A 74 6.80 -4.73 -7.05
C ARG A 74 5.30 -4.48 -6.85
N PHE A 75 4.76 -4.96 -5.76
CA PHE A 75 3.39 -4.69 -5.32
C PHE A 75 3.41 -3.99 -3.95
N SER A 76 2.30 -3.44 -3.52
CA SER A 76 2.16 -2.95 -2.15
C SER A 76 1.08 -3.70 -1.40
N ILE A 77 1.18 -3.70 -0.08
CA ILE A 77 0.17 -4.27 0.82
C ILE A 77 -0.78 -3.17 1.28
N SER A 78 -2.07 -3.41 1.21
CA SER A 78 -3.07 -2.56 1.83
C SER A 78 -3.08 -2.80 3.35
N TRP A 79 -2.60 -1.81 4.11
CA TRP A 79 -2.56 -1.91 5.57
C TRP A 79 -3.94 -2.20 6.18
N GLY A 80 -4.99 -1.51 5.69
CA GLY A 80 -6.36 -1.74 6.14
C GLY A 80 -6.92 -3.13 5.81
N ARG A 81 -6.26 -3.89 4.89
CA ARG A 81 -6.63 -5.27 4.61
C ARG A 81 -6.02 -6.23 5.66
N ILE A 82 -4.86 -5.90 6.20
CA ILE A 82 -4.19 -6.67 7.26
C ILE A 82 -4.73 -6.32 8.65
N LEU A 83 -4.83 -5.03 8.94
CA LEU A 83 -5.34 -4.48 10.20
C LEU A 83 -6.46 -3.48 9.87
N PRO A 84 -7.73 -3.88 9.88
CA PRO A 84 -8.86 -3.04 9.46
C PRO A 84 -8.94 -1.69 10.17
N ASP A 85 -8.64 -1.69 11.47
CA ASP A 85 -8.58 -0.47 12.30
C ASP A 85 -7.16 0.13 12.40
N GLY A 86 -6.22 -0.40 11.62
CA GLY A 86 -4.82 0.00 11.62
C GLY A 86 -3.97 -0.59 12.75
N THR A 87 -4.62 -1.03 13.81
CA THR A 87 -4.05 -1.71 14.99
C THR A 87 -5.02 -2.79 15.48
N GLY A 88 -4.59 -3.65 16.42
CA GLY A 88 -5.45 -4.65 17.05
C GLY A 88 -5.47 -5.99 16.32
N ALA A 89 -6.67 -6.54 16.09
CA ALA A 89 -6.80 -7.89 15.54
C ALA A 89 -6.38 -7.97 14.07
N VAL A 90 -5.60 -9.00 13.75
CA VAL A 90 -5.20 -9.32 12.37
C VAL A 90 -6.40 -9.86 11.59
N ASN A 91 -6.58 -9.37 10.38
CA ASN A 91 -7.54 -9.93 9.43
C ASN A 91 -6.89 -11.06 8.64
N GLU A 92 -7.15 -12.28 9.07
CA GLU A 92 -6.57 -13.49 8.50
C GLU A 92 -6.87 -13.65 6.99
N LYS A 93 -8.03 -13.20 6.53
CA LYS A 93 -8.38 -13.27 5.10
C LYS A 93 -7.53 -12.32 4.26
N GLY A 94 -7.27 -11.10 4.79
CA GLY A 94 -6.37 -10.16 4.12
C GLY A 94 -4.93 -10.69 4.05
N LEU A 95 -4.47 -11.30 5.13
CA LEU A 95 -3.14 -11.91 5.18
C LEU A 95 -3.02 -13.10 4.23
N ALA A 96 -4.04 -13.97 4.19
CA ALA A 96 -4.11 -15.10 3.27
C ALA A 96 -4.06 -14.66 1.80
N PHE A 97 -4.76 -13.59 1.43
CA PHE A 97 -4.71 -13.02 0.07
C PHE A 97 -3.28 -12.71 -0.36
N TYR A 98 -2.50 -11.97 0.46
CA TYR A 98 -1.12 -11.66 0.10
C TYR A 98 -0.20 -12.86 0.14
N SER A 99 -0.45 -13.82 1.02
CA SER A 99 0.28 -15.10 1.04
C SER A 99 0.09 -15.85 -0.27
N GLU A 100 -1.16 -15.99 -0.74
CA GLU A 100 -1.48 -16.64 -2.02
C GLU A 100 -0.93 -15.87 -3.23
N LEU A 101 -0.92 -14.54 -3.18
CA LEU A 101 -0.34 -13.70 -4.22
C LEU A 101 1.17 -13.96 -4.34
N VAL A 102 1.88 -14.01 -3.21
CA VAL A 102 3.32 -14.29 -3.18
C VAL A 102 3.61 -15.69 -3.70
N ASP A 103 2.85 -16.71 -3.28
CA ASP A 103 3.01 -18.07 -3.78
C ASP A 103 2.81 -18.12 -5.29
N CYS A 104 1.74 -17.51 -5.79
CA CYS A 104 1.46 -17.45 -7.23
C CYS A 104 2.58 -16.76 -8.03
N LEU A 105 3.19 -15.69 -7.49
CA LEU A 105 4.35 -15.04 -8.12
C LEU A 105 5.52 -16.01 -8.24
N LEU A 106 5.88 -16.67 -7.14
CA LEU A 106 7.01 -17.60 -7.10
C LEU A 106 6.80 -18.81 -8.01
N GLU A 107 5.59 -19.39 -8.03
CA GLU A 107 5.19 -20.48 -8.94
C GLU A 107 5.35 -20.09 -10.43
N ASN A 108 5.18 -18.82 -10.75
CA ASN A 108 5.34 -18.30 -12.10
C ASN A 108 6.76 -17.73 -12.39
N GLY A 109 7.70 -17.95 -11.48
CA GLY A 109 9.11 -17.54 -11.62
C GLY A 109 9.30 -16.02 -11.58
N ILE A 110 8.43 -15.30 -10.86
CA ILE A 110 8.47 -13.86 -10.66
C ILE A 110 8.90 -13.56 -9.23
N ARG A 111 10.01 -12.82 -9.07
CA ARG A 111 10.53 -12.38 -7.78
C ARG A 111 9.64 -11.26 -7.20
N PRO A 112 9.10 -11.43 -5.98
CA PRO A 112 8.28 -10.42 -5.32
C PRO A 112 9.14 -9.33 -4.68
N PHE A 113 8.75 -8.07 -4.85
CA PHE A 113 9.22 -6.90 -4.10
C PHE A 113 8.02 -6.31 -3.38
N CYS A 114 8.03 -6.31 -2.06
CA CYS A 114 6.90 -5.90 -1.25
C CYS A 114 7.08 -4.47 -0.73
N THR A 115 6.20 -3.57 -1.12
CA THR A 115 6.11 -2.24 -0.53
C THR A 115 5.11 -2.27 0.63
N LEU A 116 5.57 -1.95 1.83
CA LEU A 116 4.76 -2.02 3.04
C LEU A 116 3.74 -0.88 3.13
N TYR A 117 4.09 0.32 2.68
CA TYR A 117 3.19 1.46 2.69
C TYR A 117 3.22 2.24 1.38
N HIS A 118 2.08 2.28 0.68
CA HIS A 118 1.91 3.05 -0.56
C HIS A 118 0.69 3.97 -0.46
N TRP A 119 0.70 4.84 0.60
CA TRP A 119 -0.21 5.96 0.83
C TRP A 119 -1.61 5.62 1.36
N ASP A 120 -1.94 4.36 1.51
CA ASP A 120 -3.26 3.85 1.89
C ASP A 120 -3.41 3.63 3.41
N LEU A 121 -3.09 4.69 4.19
CA LEU A 121 -3.24 4.69 5.64
C LEU A 121 -4.67 4.29 6.04
N PRO A 122 -4.85 3.34 6.99
CA PRO A 122 -6.15 3.05 7.56
C PRO A 122 -6.84 4.32 8.07
N TYR A 123 -8.08 4.53 7.65
CA TYR A 123 -8.82 5.73 8.02
C TYR A 123 -9.01 5.87 9.53
N ALA A 124 -9.13 4.75 10.24
CA ALA A 124 -9.18 4.72 11.71
C ALA A 124 -7.93 5.35 12.35
N LEU A 125 -6.73 5.13 11.78
CA LEU A 125 -5.50 5.78 12.25
C LEU A 125 -5.47 7.27 11.88
N HIS A 126 -6.00 7.62 10.71
CA HIS A 126 -6.14 9.03 10.34
C HIS A 126 -6.99 9.81 11.35
N LEU A 127 -8.10 9.24 11.82
CA LEU A 127 -8.95 9.84 12.86
C LEU A 127 -8.23 9.99 14.23
N ARG A 128 -7.17 9.22 14.45
CA ARG A 128 -6.28 9.30 15.62
C ARG A 128 -5.06 10.20 15.40
N GLY A 129 -5.06 10.99 14.32
CA GLY A 129 -4.00 11.93 13.97
C GLY A 129 -3.10 11.50 12.80
N GLY A 130 -3.13 10.24 12.39
CA GLY A 130 -2.29 9.73 11.29
C GLY A 130 -0.82 10.05 11.50
N TRP A 131 -0.11 10.52 10.49
CA TRP A 131 1.32 10.89 10.60
C TRP A 131 1.60 12.09 11.52
N LEU A 132 0.57 12.80 12.01
CA LEU A 132 0.74 13.81 13.04
C LEU A 132 0.80 13.23 14.46
N SER A 133 0.35 11.98 14.64
CA SER A 133 0.40 11.29 15.93
C SER A 133 1.82 10.81 16.24
N PRO A 134 2.32 11.01 17.47
CA PRO A 134 3.59 10.46 17.90
C PRO A 134 3.60 8.93 17.99
N ASP A 135 2.42 8.29 18.04
CA ASP A 135 2.29 6.83 18.10
C ASP A 135 2.40 6.16 16.71
N MET A 136 2.41 6.96 15.65
CA MET A 136 2.37 6.43 14.28
C MET A 136 3.57 5.51 13.94
N PRO A 137 4.80 5.82 14.35
CA PRO A 137 5.95 4.93 14.12
C PRO A 137 5.76 3.55 14.77
N GLU A 138 5.20 3.50 15.98
CA GLU A 138 4.92 2.23 16.67
C GLU A 138 3.81 1.43 15.97
N TRP A 139 2.73 2.11 15.53
CA TRP A 139 1.67 1.44 14.77
C TRP A 139 2.20 0.85 13.45
N PHE A 140 3.05 1.60 12.77
CA PHE A 140 3.68 1.14 11.54
C PHE A 140 4.64 -0.02 11.80
N ALA A 141 5.47 0.06 12.83
CA ALA A 141 6.37 -1.02 13.22
C ALA A 141 5.60 -2.32 13.55
N ASN A 142 4.51 -2.23 14.30
CA ASN A 142 3.65 -3.40 14.59
C ASN A 142 3.07 -4.02 13.30
N TYR A 143 2.50 -3.20 12.43
CA TYR A 143 1.98 -3.66 11.14
C TYR A 143 3.05 -4.34 10.29
N THR A 144 4.21 -3.72 10.16
CA THR A 144 5.32 -4.26 9.34
C THR A 144 5.87 -5.56 9.90
N THR A 145 5.90 -5.72 11.24
CA THR A 145 6.27 -6.98 11.89
C THR A 145 5.31 -8.10 11.50
N ILE A 146 4.00 -7.87 11.59
CA ILE A 146 2.98 -8.87 11.18
C ILE A 146 3.18 -9.30 9.73
N VAL A 147 3.40 -8.36 8.82
CA VAL A 147 3.63 -8.66 7.40
C VAL A 147 4.95 -9.42 7.20
N ALA A 148 6.02 -8.99 7.87
CA ALA A 148 7.33 -9.63 7.75
C ALA A 148 7.32 -11.06 8.30
N ASP A 149 6.64 -11.30 9.40
CA ASP A 149 6.50 -12.65 9.99
C ASP A 149 5.71 -13.59 9.06
N ALA A 150 4.69 -13.07 8.37
CA ALA A 150 3.85 -13.87 7.49
C ALA A 150 4.47 -14.16 6.11
N LEU A 151 5.28 -13.24 5.57
CA LEU A 151 5.76 -13.30 4.19
C LEU A 151 7.28 -13.40 4.05
N GLY A 152 8.04 -13.12 5.13
CA GLY A 152 9.50 -13.00 5.10
C GLY A 152 10.25 -14.31 4.82
N ASP A 153 9.60 -15.45 4.94
CA ASP A 153 10.11 -16.75 4.49
C ASP A 153 10.30 -16.77 2.96
N ARG A 154 9.43 -16.11 2.19
CA ARG A 154 9.32 -16.11 0.72
C ARG A 154 9.72 -14.78 0.09
N VAL A 155 9.37 -13.64 0.68
CA VAL A 155 9.76 -12.29 0.22
C VAL A 155 11.07 -11.88 0.86
N LYS A 156 12.07 -11.50 0.04
CA LYS A 156 13.39 -11.06 0.51
C LYS A 156 13.65 -9.57 0.30
N ASP A 157 12.80 -8.92 -0.49
CA ASP A 157 12.96 -7.51 -0.84
C ASP A 157 11.74 -6.73 -0.33
N PHE A 158 11.94 -5.96 0.74
CA PHE A 158 10.93 -5.07 1.31
C PHE A 158 11.31 -3.61 1.08
N ILE A 159 10.31 -2.80 0.76
CA ILE A 159 10.39 -1.35 0.64
C ILE A 159 9.45 -0.78 1.71
N THR A 160 9.97 0.02 2.62
CA THR A 160 9.17 0.52 3.75
C THR A 160 8.06 1.45 3.30
N ILE A 161 8.42 2.55 2.66
CA ILE A 161 7.49 3.64 2.30
C ILE A 161 7.76 4.08 0.86
N ASN A 162 6.70 4.18 0.07
CA ASN A 162 6.77 4.76 -1.27
C ASN A 162 6.68 6.28 -1.20
N GLU A 163 7.66 6.97 -1.77
CA GLU A 163 7.65 8.42 -2.00
C GLU A 163 7.19 9.25 -0.78
N PRO A 164 7.96 9.26 0.32
CA PRO A 164 7.59 9.99 1.53
C PRO A 164 7.34 11.49 1.28
N GLN A 165 8.04 12.08 0.30
CA GLN A 165 7.83 13.47 -0.12
C GLN A 165 6.43 13.73 -0.69
N CYS A 166 5.84 12.76 -1.39
CA CYS A 166 4.48 12.89 -1.92
C CYS A 166 3.43 12.78 -0.81
N ILE A 167 3.65 11.90 0.18
CA ILE A 167 2.78 11.81 1.35
C ILE A 167 2.68 13.17 2.02
N ILE A 168 3.83 13.75 2.36
CA ILE A 168 3.90 15.03 3.10
C ILE A 168 3.49 16.21 2.21
N GLY A 169 4.08 16.32 1.01
CA GLY A 169 3.84 17.47 0.13
C GLY A 169 2.41 17.51 -0.41
N SER A 170 1.94 16.42 -0.99
CA SER A 170 0.63 16.38 -1.63
C SER A 170 -0.52 16.12 -0.66
N GLY A 171 -0.29 15.30 0.38
CA GLY A 171 -1.34 14.89 1.32
C GLY A 171 -1.52 15.85 2.50
N TYR A 172 -0.41 16.37 3.07
CA TYR A 172 -0.45 17.19 4.29
C TYR A 172 -0.23 18.68 4.02
N ALA A 173 0.57 19.06 3.01
CA ALA A 173 0.83 20.47 2.72
C ALA A 173 -0.16 21.06 1.70
N LEU A 174 -0.32 20.42 0.53
CA LEU A 174 -1.15 20.93 -0.57
C LEU A 174 -2.61 20.44 -0.50
N GLY A 175 -2.86 19.30 0.13
CA GLY A 175 -4.20 18.71 0.23
C GLY A 175 -4.78 18.22 -1.10
N VAL A 176 -3.94 17.94 -2.09
CA VAL A 176 -4.35 17.44 -3.41
C VAL A 176 -4.37 15.91 -3.50
N HIS A 177 -3.76 15.22 -2.53
CA HIS A 177 -3.86 13.79 -2.29
C HIS A 177 -4.50 13.52 -0.93
N ALA A 178 -4.96 12.26 -0.72
CA ALA A 178 -5.39 11.82 0.60
C ALA A 178 -4.25 12.02 1.63
N PRO A 179 -4.56 12.42 2.85
CA PRO A 179 -5.87 12.67 3.45
C PRO A 179 -6.50 14.03 3.11
N GLY A 180 -5.90 14.85 2.26
CA GLY A 180 -6.46 16.12 1.81
C GLY A 180 -6.27 17.29 2.79
N LEU A 181 -5.26 17.20 3.66
CA LEU A 181 -4.99 18.22 4.66
C LEU A 181 -4.19 19.41 4.08
N LYS A 182 -4.40 20.58 4.68
CA LYS A 182 -3.62 21.80 4.42
C LYS A 182 -3.05 22.29 5.75
N CYS A 183 -2.02 21.62 6.18
CA CYS A 183 -1.43 21.83 7.50
C CYS A 183 -0.54 23.09 7.54
N CYS A 184 -0.35 23.63 8.73
CA CYS A 184 0.68 24.66 8.97
C CYS A 184 2.09 24.03 8.89
N ALA A 185 3.12 24.89 8.77
CA ALA A 185 4.51 24.43 8.62
C ALA A 185 4.98 23.53 9.77
N ALA A 186 4.57 23.81 11.01
CA ALA A 186 4.94 23.00 12.18
C ALA A 186 4.37 21.58 12.09
N ASP A 187 3.14 21.42 11.63
CA ASP A 187 2.50 20.11 11.47
C ASP A 187 3.09 19.33 10.29
N ILE A 188 3.44 20.02 9.19
CA ILE A 188 4.13 19.41 8.04
C ILE A 188 5.46 18.80 8.50
N VAL A 189 6.26 19.58 9.26
CA VAL A 189 7.54 19.09 9.82
C VAL A 189 7.33 17.93 10.78
N ARG A 190 6.29 18.02 11.64
CA ARG A 190 5.95 16.93 12.58
C ARG A 190 5.57 15.64 11.84
N ALA A 191 4.71 15.72 10.83
CA ALA A 191 4.32 14.56 10.03
C ALA A 191 5.54 13.96 9.31
N ALA A 192 6.41 14.81 8.74
CA ALA A 192 7.65 14.36 8.10
C ALA A 192 8.59 13.67 9.10
N HIS A 193 8.72 14.21 10.32
CA HIS A 193 9.54 13.61 11.37
C HIS A 193 9.03 12.20 11.74
N HIS A 194 7.74 12.05 12.03
CA HIS A 194 7.17 10.74 12.40
C HIS A 194 7.25 9.74 11.24
N LEU A 195 7.19 10.20 10.00
CA LEU A 195 7.33 9.33 8.81
C LEU A 195 8.75 8.77 8.64
N MET A 196 9.76 9.45 9.20
CA MET A 196 11.17 9.08 9.08
C MET A 196 11.72 8.32 10.30
N LEU A 197 10.94 8.16 11.36
CA LEU A 197 11.26 7.32 12.52
C LEU A 197 10.97 5.85 12.26
#